data_269ae90b42e55f6ebad69d6e69e12e4c
#
_entry.id   269ae90b42e55f6ebad69d6e69e12e4c
#
_cell.length_a   1.000
_cell.length_b   1.000
_cell.length_c   1.000
_cell.angle_alpha   90.00
_cell.angle_beta   90.00
_cell.angle_gamma   90.00
#
_symmetry.space_group_name_H-M   'P 1'
#
loop_
_entity.id
_entity.type
_entity.pdbx_description
1 polymer ?
#
loop_
_entity_poly.entity_id
_entity_poly.type
_entity_poly.pdbx_seq_one_letter_code
_entity_poly.pdbx_strand_id
1 'polypeptide(L)'
;MFKRVLVPLDGSEYAEKIGGFIVGVARPLGAEIVLLAVVNPDEIRLPGATAEPGHPVRGHAPYDRPGRDTAAAGGSGPGGPVVDAPGRGAAPARSPAFGTQVLDRAVEFAKNYLAREAERLDAAGVPTSTQVSVGSPAEEIVRYAREAKVDMIAMATHRESALARGVLGSVTDRVLHSTSVPVMAVHPKSVTAFAGNAGAPNVVMVPLDGSALSEAAVPVAHEIAEACSAEVVFIRAVRFPYYGVSGPGIEYYAGDYGIAEQRREALDYLNRFVQQAEAKHLKARAHAAIGNAAFRLIEEAEGLEGAMIVMTTHGAGGFKRWVIGSVTDKVVRSAGVPVLVLPPKHESSPFDRP
;
A
#
# COMPACT_ATOMS: atom_id res chain seq x y z
N MET A 1 3.65 14.57 14.07
CA MET A 1 4.51 14.33 12.91
C MET A 1 3.67 14.23 11.65
N PHE A 2 2.68 13.35 11.57
CA PHE A 2 1.79 13.21 10.41
C PHE A 2 0.65 14.25 10.45
N LYS A 3 0.74 15.31 9.63
CA LYS A 3 -0.26 16.36 9.51
C LYS A 3 -0.99 16.37 8.17
N ARG A 4 -0.37 15.77 7.15
CA ARG A 4 -0.91 15.72 5.80
C ARG A 4 -0.74 14.34 5.19
N VAL A 5 -1.84 13.66 4.89
CA VAL A 5 -1.89 12.31 4.32
C VAL A 5 -2.37 12.37 2.89
N LEU A 6 -1.55 11.96 1.93
CA LEU A 6 -1.93 11.83 0.52
C LEU A 6 -2.59 10.47 0.28
N VAL A 7 -3.77 10.47 -0.30
CA VAL A 7 -4.51 9.26 -0.67
C VAL A 7 -4.79 9.27 -2.17
N PRO A 8 -3.97 8.59 -2.96
CA PRO A 8 -4.23 8.41 -4.38
C PRO A 8 -5.43 7.48 -4.60
N LEU A 9 -6.40 7.94 -5.43
CA LEU A 9 -7.59 7.19 -5.79
C LEU A 9 -7.64 6.99 -7.30
N ASP A 10 -7.95 5.78 -7.74
CA ASP A 10 -8.06 5.39 -9.15
C ASP A 10 -9.51 5.09 -9.56
N GLY A 11 -10.49 5.41 -8.71
CA GLY A 11 -11.90 5.14 -8.92
C GLY A 11 -12.30 3.67 -8.72
N SER A 12 -11.39 2.83 -8.25
CA SER A 12 -11.71 1.44 -7.90
C SER A 12 -12.36 1.36 -6.52
N GLU A 13 -13.28 0.42 -6.35
CA GLU A 13 -13.91 0.11 -5.06
C GLU A 13 -12.87 -0.22 -3.97
N TYR A 14 -11.72 -0.76 -4.38
CA TYR A 14 -10.63 -1.09 -3.46
C TYR A 14 -9.92 0.16 -2.92
N ALA A 15 -9.70 1.17 -3.76
CA ALA A 15 -9.13 2.44 -3.32
C ALA A 15 -10.11 3.19 -2.39
N GLU A 16 -11.41 3.09 -2.62
CA GLU A 16 -12.43 3.70 -1.76
C GLU A 16 -12.54 3.01 -0.38
N LYS A 17 -12.38 1.69 -0.35
CA LYS A 17 -12.48 0.91 0.90
C LYS A 17 -11.41 1.31 1.94
N ILE A 18 -10.23 1.76 1.52
CA ILE A 18 -9.20 2.17 2.48
C ILE A 18 -9.54 3.47 3.22
N GLY A 19 -10.52 4.26 2.71
CA GLY A 19 -10.92 5.54 3.31
C GLY A 19 -11.32 5.42 4.77
N GLY A 20 -12.08 4.39 5.15
CA GLY A 20 -12.49 4.15 6.54
C GLY A 20 -11.31 3.95 7.49
N PHE A 21 -10.31 3.14 7.08
CA PHE A 21 -9.09 2.93 7.83
C PHE A 21 -8.25 4.22 7.92
N ILE A 22 -8.11 4.95 6.80
CA ILE A 22 -7.32 6.19 6.79
C ILE A 22 -7.96 7.26 7.69
N VAL A 23 -9.27 7.38 7.72
CA VAL A 23 -9.99 8.24 8.67
C VAL A 23 -9.65 7.88 10.12
N GLY A 24 -9.66 6.58 10.45
CA GLY A 24 -9.33 6.09 11.79
C GLY A 24 -7.89 6.39 12.23
N VAL A 25 -6.97 6.56 11.30
CA VAL A 25 -5.58 6.97 11.58
C VAL A 25 -5.44 8.51 11.54
N ALA A 26 -5.97 9.17 10.52
CA ALA A 26 -5.79 10.61 10.29
C ALA A 26 -6.50 11.47 11.36
N ARG A 27 -7.73 11.10 11.75
CA ARG A 27 -8.51 11.86 12.73
C ARG A 27 -7.83 11.94 14.10
N PRO A 28 -7.37 10.85 14.74
CA PRO A 28 -6.64 10.93 16.01
C PRO A 28 -5.34 11.71 15.91
N LEU A 29 -4.64 11.65 14.78
CA LEU A 29 -3.41 12.40 14.52
C LEU A 29 -3.67 13.89 14.26
N GLY A 30 -4.93 14.30 14.07
CA GLY A 30 -5.28 15.66 13.66
C GLY A 30 -4.70 16.01 12.29
N ALA A 31 -4.67 15.02 11.39
CA ALA A 31 -4.13 15.18 10.04
C ALA A 31 -5.24 15.51 9.04
N GLU A 32 -4.90 16.28 8.01
CA GLU A 32 -5.73 16.48 6.83
C GLU A 32 -5.47 15.38 5.80
N ILE A 33 -6.50 15.06 5.01
CA ILE A 33 -6.37 14.15 3.87
C ILE A 33 -6.34 14.95 2.57
N VAL A 34 -5.42 14.61 1.68
CA VAL A 34 -5.39 15.09 0.31
C VAL A 34 -5.73 13.94 -0.62
N LEU A 35 -6.88 13.97 -1.25
CA LEU A 35 -7.26 13.00 -2.28
C LEU A 35 -6.64 13.40 -3.61
N LEU A 36 -5.93 12.47 -4.24
CA LEU A 36 -5.29 12.69 -5.54
C LEU A 36 -5.84 11.71 -6.58
N ALA A 37 -6.36 12.23 -7.70
CA ALA A 37 -6.59 11.43 -8.91
C ALA A 37 -5.55 11.78 -9.95
N VAL A 38 -5.02 10.77 -10.65
CA VAL A 38 -4.11 10.98 -11.76
C VAL A 38 -4.76 10.47 -13.04
N VAL A 39 -4.99 11.39 -13.97
CA VAL A 39 -5.50 11.07 -15.31
C VAL A 39 -4.29 10.74 -16.18
N ASN A 40 -4.19 9.48 -16.60
CA ASN A 40 -3.14 9.03 -17.51
C ASN A 40 -3.60 9.18 -18.96
N PRO A 41 -3.02 10.11 -19.76
CA PRO A 41 -3.40 10.31 -21.15
C PRO A 41 -3.25 9.06 -22.02
N ASP A 42 -2.26 8.20 -21.70
CA ASP A 42 -1.98 6.96 -22.46
C ASP A 42 -3.04 5.89 -22.23
N GLU A 43 -3.78 5.95 -21.14
CA GLU A 43 -4.88 5.03 -20.83
C GLU A 43 -6.24 5.53 -21.37
N ILE A 44 -6.32 6.77 -21.82
CA ILE A 44 -7.53 7.34 -22.44
C ILE A 44 -7.71 6.74 -23.83
N ARG A 45 -8.58 5.74 -23.95
CA ARG A 45 -8.92 5.15 -25.24
C ARG A 45 -9.90 6.05 -26.00
N LEU A 46 -9.44 6.58 -27.11
CA LEU A 46 -10.31 7.28 -28.04
C LEU A 46 -11.20 6.24 -28.77
N PRO A 47 -12.53 6.44 -28.86
CA PRO A 47 -13.42 5.54 -29.64
C PRO A 47 -12.89 5.37 -31.07
N GLY A 48 -12.61 4.13 -31.49
CA GLY A 48 -12.15 3.81 -32.85
C GLY A 48 -10.64 3.63 -33.04
N ALA A 49 -9.82 3.57 -31.98
CA ALA A 49 -8.47 3.03 -32.08
C ALA A 49 -8.58 1.49 -32.17
N THR A 50 -8.27 0.94 -33.33
CA THR A 50 -8.17 -0.53 -33.51
C THR A 50 -6.99 -1.03 -32.70
N ALA A 51 -7.23 -2.00 -31.84
CA ALA A 51 -6.16 -2.72 -31.16
C ALA A 51 -5.29 -3.44 -32.21
N GLU A 52 -3.97 -3.30 -32.12
CA GLU A 52 -3.07 -4.19 -32.86
C GLU A 52 -3.33 -5.64 -32.43
N PRO A 53 -3.32 -6.60 -33.36
CA PRO A 53 -3.56 -7.99 -33.03
C PRO A 53 -2.32 -8.55 -32.32
N GLY A 54 -2.40 -8.75 -31.00
CA GLY A 54 -1.30 -9.41 -30.25
C GLY A 54 -1.31 -9.29 -28.73
N HIS A 55 -2.06 -8.39 -28.15
CA HIS A 55 -2.20 -8.34 -26.69
C HIS A 55 -3.64 -8.54 -26.24
N PRO A 56 -3.90 -9.38 -25.22
CA PRO A 56 -5.23 -9.55 -24.67
C PRO A 56 -5.69 -8.23 -24.06
N VAL A 57 -6.66 -7.61 -24.74
CA VAL A 57 -7.33 -6.39 -24.28
C VAL A 57 -8.14 -6.71 -23.03
N ARG A 58 -7.62 -6.40 -21.86
CA ARG A 58 -8.42 -6.32 -20.63
C ARG A 58 -8.92 -4.88 -20.51
N GLY A 59 -10.13 -4.66 -21.05
CA GLY A 59 -10.81 -3.39 -20.90
C GLY A 59 -11.48 -3.30 -19.54
N HIS A 60 -11.17 -2.25 -18.80
CA HIS A 60 -12.11 -1.63 -17.88
C HIS A 60 -11.90 -0.13 -17.99
N ALA A 61 -12.89 0.57 -18.54
CA ALA A 61 -13.04 1.99 -18.28
C ALA A 61 -13.50 2.11 -16.83
N PRO A 62 -12.79 2.85 -15.97
CA PRO A 62 -13.11 2.91 -14.54
C PRO A 62 -14.44 3.61 -14.25
N TYR A 63 -15.13 4.13 -15.23
CA TYR A 63 -16.15 5.17 -15.02
C TYR A 63 -17.49 4.96 -15.73
N ASP A 64 -17.84 3.75 -16.19
CA ASP A 64 -19.13 3.56 -16.85
C ASP A 64 -19.95 2.43 -16.18
N ARG A 65 -20.88 2.81 -15.28
CA ARG A 65 -22.05 2.02 -14.93
C ARG A 65 -23.26 2.90 -14.64
N PRO A 66 -24.20 3.05 -15.57
CA PRO A 66 -25.61 3.04 -15.23
C PRO A 66 -26.11 1.58 -15.28
N GLY A 67 -26.86 1.18 -14.26
CA GLY A 67 -27.44 -0.14 -14.17
C GLY A 67 -28.31 -0.50 -15.37
N ARG A 68 -28.26 -1.78 -15.75
CA ARG A 68 -29.31 -2.41 -16.56
C ARG A 68 -29.48 -3.87 -16.17
N ASP A 69 -30.72 -4.12 -15.78
CA ASP A 69 -31.30 -5.43 -15.61
C ASP A 69 -31.44 -6.21 -16.91
N THR A 70 -31.23 -7.51 -16.75
CA THR A 70 -31.86 -8.69 -17.40
C THR A 70 -32.39 -8.63 -18.84
N ALA A 71 -31.99 -9.57 -19.69
CA ALA A 71 -32.82 -10.70 -20.14
C ALA A 71 -32.13 -11.51 -21.23
N ALA A 72 -32.31 -12.81 -21.12
CA ALA A 72 -31.86 -13.84 -22.05
C ALA A 72 -32.66 -13.84 -23.37
N ALA A 73 -32.03 -14.27 -24.47
CA ALA A 73 -32.61 -15.24 -25.40
C ALA A 73 -31.61 -15.57 -26.51
N GLY A 74 -31.52 -16.87 -26.81
CA GLY A 74 -30.71 -17.44 -27.86
C GLY A 74 -31.38 -17.30 -29.24
N GLY A 75 -30.57 -17.58 -30.30
CA GLY A 75 -31.06 -17.65 -31.65
C GLY A 75 -29.92 -17.92 -32.64
N SER A 76 -29.74 -19.18 -33.00
CA SER A 76 -28.93 -19.61 -34.15
C SER A 76 -29.73 -19.41 -35.45
N GLY A 77 -29.10 -18.88 -36.49
CA GLY A 77 -29.67 -18.87 -37.85
C GLY A 77 -28.58 -18.65 -38.92
N PRO A 78 -28.73 -19.26 -40.11
CA PRO A 78 -27.66 -19.60 -41.03
C PRO A 78 -27.34 -18.52 -42.07
N GLY A 79 -26.19 -18.69 -42.70
CA GLY A 79 -25.50 -17.95 -43.72
C GLY A 79 -26.32 -17.21 -44.78
N GLY A 80 -25.88 -15.97 -45.06
CA GLY A 80 -26.25 -15.18 -46.22
C GLY A 80 -24.98 -14.67 -46.94
N PRO A 81 -25.05 -14.31 -48.21
CA PRO A 81 -23.89 -14.17 -49.09
C PRO A 81 -23.03 -12.95 -48.81
N VAL A 82 -21.72 -13.15 -48.99
CA VAL A 82 -20.68 -12.12 -48.96
C VAL A 82 -20.92 -11.13 -50.08
N VAL A 83 -21.28 -9.89 -49.76
CA VAL A 83 -21.27 -8.76 -50.70
C VAL A 83 -19.98 -7.96 -50.46
N ASP A 84 -19.19 -7.85 -51.52
CA ASP A 84 -18.01 -6.99 -51.58
C ASP A 84 -18.36 -5.54 -51.14
N ALA A 85 -17.73 -5.10 -50.08
CA ALA A 85 -17.86 -3.74 -49.60
C ALA A 85 -16.89 -2.82 -50.38
N PRO A 86 -17.36 -1.68 -50.89
CA PRO A 86 -16.49 -0.71 -51.57
C PRO A 86 -15.53 -0.04 -50.61
N GLY A 87 -14.29 0.10 -51.05
CA GLY A 87 -13.23 1.00 -50.65
C GLY A 87 -13.21 1.49 -49.20
N ARG A 88 -12.26 0.98 -48.40
CA ARG A 88 -11.85 1.59 -47.12
C ARG A 88 -11.39 3.03 -47.37
N GLY A 89 -12.29 3.97 -47.21
CA GLY A 89 -11.93 5.37 -47.08
C GLY A 89 -11.02 5.51 -45.85
N ALA A 90 -9.88 6.17 -46.01
CA ALA A 90 -8.96 6.50 -44.91
C ALA A 90 -9.78 7.17 -43.80
N ALA A 91 -9.67 6.65 -42.58
CA ALA A 91 -10.31 7.26 -41.42
C ALA A 91 -9.82 8.71 -41.32
N PRO A 92 -10.71 9.69 -41.09
CA PRO A 92 -10.33 11.11 -41.05
C PRO A 92 -9.27 11.26 -39.96
N ALA A 93 -8.16 11.94 -40.32
CA ALA A 93 -7.10 12.30 -39.37
C ALA A 93 -7.75 13.09 -38.22
N ARG A 94 -7.71 12.55 -37.04
CA ARG A 94 -8.34 13.15 -35.85
C ARG A 94 -7.64 14.44 -35.51
N SER A 95 -8.39 15.53 -35.38
CA SER A 95 -7.82 16.80 -34.99
C SER A 95 -7.28 16.77 -33.59
N PRO A 96 -6.15 17.44 -33.29
CA PRO A 96 -5.59 17.56 -31.92
C PRO A 96 -6.63 18.07 -30.91
N ALA A 97 -7.59 18.86 -31.34
CA ALA A 97 -8.70 19.38 -30.54
C ALA A 97 -9.60 18.26 -29.92
N PHE A 98 -9.76 17.12 -30.60
CA PHE A 98 -10.56 16.01 -30.05
C PHE A 98 -9.88 15.31 -28.89
N GLY A 99 -8.55 15.12 -28.95
CA GLY A 99 -7.78 14.55 -27.85
C GLY A 99 -7.82 15.44 -26.61
N THR A 100 -7.72 16.74 -26.77
CA THR A 100 -7.84 17.72 -25.69
C THR A 100 -9.22 17.68 -25.02
N GLN A 101 -10.29 17.62 -25.79
CA GLN A 101 -11.66 17.54 -25.24
C GLN A 101 -11.91 16.27 -24.43
N VAL A 102 -11.33 15.14 -24.83
CA VAL A 102 -11.47 13.88 -24.09
C VAL A 102 -10.70 13.94 -22.79
N LEU A 103 -9.49 14.50 -22.79
CA LEU A 103 -8.70 14.72 -21.60
C LEU A 103 -9.40 15.67 -20.62
N ASP A 104 -9.94 16.80 -21.10
CA ASP A 104 -10.67 17.78 -20.29
C ASP A 104 -11.88 17.13 -19.60
N ARG A 105 -12.62 16.27 -20.31
CA ARG A 105 -13.73 15.51 -19.73
C ARG A 105 -13.27 14.51 -18.68
N ALA A 106 -12.15 13.83 -18.89
CA ALA A 106 -11.60 12.89 -17.93
C ALA A 106 -11.14 13.62 -16.64
N VAL A 107 -10.53 14.79 -16.79
CA VAL A 107 -10.13 15.64 -15.65
C VAL A 107 -11.37 16.13 -14.89
N GLU A 108 -12.41 16.60 -15.58
CA GLU A 108 -13.65 17.06 -14.94
C GLU A 108 -14.37 15.92 -14.20
N PHE A 109 -14.39 14.74 -14.81
CA PHE A 109 -14.94 13.56 -14.15
C PHE A 109 -14.15 13.21 -12.87
N ALA A 110 -12.81 13.22 -12.94
CA ALA A 110 -11.95 12.97 -11.78
C ALA A 110 -12.19 13.98 -10.65
N LYS A 111 -12.38 15.27 -10.97
CA LYS A 111 -12.73 16.31 -9.98
C LYS A 111 -14.05 16.00 -9.28
N ASN A 112 -15.09 15.68 -10.05
CA ASN A 112 -16.41 15.37 -9.51
C ASN A 112 -16.41 14.09 -8.65
N TYR A 113 -15.60 13.11 -9.04
CA TYR A 113 -15.37 11.90 -8.25
C TYR A 113 -14.71 12.23 -6.91
N LEU A 114 -13.58 12.94 -6.93
CA LEU A 114 -12.87 13.31 -5.71
C LEU A 114 -13.70 14.22 -4.80
N ALA A 115 -14.52 15.11 -5.34
CA ALA A 115 -15.39 15.96 -4.54
C ALA A 115 -16.38 15.15 -3.69
N ARG A 116 -17.01 14.12 -4.27
CA ARG A 116 -17.91 13.22 -3.55
C ARG A 116 -17.19 12.42 -2.45
N GLU A 117 -15.99 11.93 -2.74
CA GLU A 117 -15.18 11.22 -1.74
C GLU A 117 -14.72 12.16 -0.62
N ALA A 118 -14.35 13.41 -0.94
CA ALA A 118 -13.99 14.41 0.05
C ALA A 118 -15.17 14.73 0.99
N GLU A 119 -16.38 14.95 0.45
CA GLU A 119 -17.58 15.17 1.27
C GLU A 119 -17.81 14.01 2.25
N ARG A 120 -17.57 12.77 1.82
CA ARG A 120 -17.72 11.59 2.67
C ARG A 120 -16.71 11.56 3.82
N LEU A 121 -15.46 11.92 3.55
CA LEU A 121 -14.39 11.97 4.56
C LEU A 121 -14.53 13.18 5.49
N ASP A 122 -14.95 14.33 4.99
CA ASP A 122 -15.27 15.52 5.80
C ASP A 122 -16.42 15.23 6.76
N ALA A 123 -17.46 14.54 6.30
CA ALA A 123 -18.58 14.09 7.15
C ALA A 123 -18.12 13.09 8.23
N ALA A 124 -17.02 12.35 8.01
CA ALA A 124 -16.38 11.51 9.02
C ALA A 124 -15.45 12.28 9.98
N GLY A 125 -15.35 13.60 9.83
CA GLY A 125 -14.62 14.49 10.73
C GLY A 125 -13.12 14.63 10.43
N VAL A 126 -12.70 14.42 9.17
CA VAL A 126 -11.31 14.63 8.73
C VAL A 126 -11.29 15.69 7.62
N PRO A 127 -10.62 16.84 7.82
CA PRO A 127 -10.47 17.86 6.79
C PRO A 127 -9.86 17.26 5.51
N THR A 128 -10.55 17.44 4.39
CA THR A 128 -10.17 16.79 3.14
C THR A 128 -10.08 17.81 2.00
N SER A 129 -9.00 17.76 1.25
CA SER A 129 -8.80 18.53 0.02
C SER A 129 -8.62 17.59 -1.17
N THR A 130 -8.82 18.12 -2.39
CA THR A 130 -8.75 17.32 -3.61
C THR A 130 -7.77 17.91 -4.61
N GLN A 131 -7.09 17.04 -5.35
CA GLN A 131 -6.17 17.40 -6.42
C GLN A 131 -6.33 16.44 -7.60
N VAL A 132 -6.29 16.98 -8.82
CA VAL A 132 -6.19 16.17 -10.04
C VAL A 132 -4.88 16.51 -10.73
N SER A 133 -4.13 15.48 -11.12
CA SER A 133 -2.91 15.58 -11.92
C SER A 133 -3.09 14.84 -13.26
N VAL A 134 -2.30 15.21 -14.26
CA VAL A 134 -2.27 14.54 -15.56
C VAL A 134 -0.87 14.02 -15.81
N GLY A 135 -0.74 12.71 -16.07
CA GLY A 135 0.55 12.07 -16.33
C GLY A 135 0.62 10.62 -15.91
N SER A 136 1.84 10.12 -15.71
CA SER A 136 2.09 8.76 -15.21
C SER A 136 1.73 8.67 -13.72
N PRO A 137 0.83 7.75 -13.30
CA PRO A 137 0.31 7.74 -11.94
C PRO A 137 1.39 7.71 -10.84
N ALA A 138 2.36 6.81 -10.92
CA ALA A 138 3.37 6.71 -9.88
C ALA A 138 4.27 7.96 -9.80
N GLU A 139 4.63 8.55 -10.96
CA GLU A 139 5.47 9.73 -11.03
C GLU A 139 4.73 10.96 -10.47
N GLU A 140 3.47 11.13 -10.84
CA GLU A 140 2.65 12.23 -10.36
C GLU A 140 2.38 12.15 -8.85
N ILE A 141 2.13 10.94 -8.31
CA ILE A 141 1.97 10.73 -6.87
C ILE A 141 3.25 11.14 -6.12
N VAL A 142 4.42 10.67 -6.57
CA VAL A 142 5.71 10.98 -5.92
C VAL A 142 6.03 12.47 -6.06
N ARG A 143 5.80 13.05 -7.24
CA ARG A 143 6.01 14.48 -7.49
C ARG A 143 5.14 15.33 -6.56
N TYR A 144 3.83 15.08 -6.54
CA TYR A 144 2.89 15.82 -5.71
C TYR A 144 3.20 15.66 -4.22
N ALA A 145 3.50 14.43 -3.78
CA ALA A 145 3.85 14.18 -2.38
C ALA A 145 5.02 15.04 -1.91
N ARG A 146 6.03 15.23 -2.75
CA ARG A 146 7.19 16.07 -2.46
C ARG A 146 6.84 17.56 -2.48
N GLU A 147 6.14 18.04 -3.54
CA GLU A 147 5.79 19.45 -3.72
C GLU A 147 4.83 19.95 -2.63
N ALA A 148 3.84 19.16 -2.29
CA ALA A 148 2.85 19.46 -1.25
C ALA A 148 3.37 19.16 0.18
N LYS A 149 4.59 18.64 0.32
CA LYS A 149 5.22 18.27 1.60
C LYS A 149 4.31 17.39 2.45
N VAL A 150 3.75 16.33 1.85
CA VAL A 150 2.93 15.39 2.60
C VAL A 150 3.81 14.54 3.53
N ASP A 151 3.25 14.13 4.65
CA ASP A 151 3.98 13.38 5.67
C ASP A 151 3.83 11.86 5.49
N MET A 152 2.78 11.44 4.77
CA MET A 152 2.48 10.03 4.48
C MET A 152 1.68 9.89 3.20
N ILE A 153 1.96 8.84 2.43
CA ILE A 153 1.15 8.40 1.29
C ILE A 153 0.41 7.13 1.72
N ALA A 154 -0.91 7.08 1.60
CA ALA A 154 -1.69 5.88 1.90
C ALA A 154 -2.31 5.31 0.63
N MET A 155 -2.02 4.06 0.32
CA MET A 155 -2.41 3.41 -0.93
C MET A 155 -2.97 2.01 -0.71
N ALA A 156 -3.93 1.61 -1.54
CA ALA A 156 -4.35 0.22 -1.65
C ALA A 156 -3.25 -0.62 -2.33
N THR A 157 -3.01 -1.84 -1.82
CA THR A 157 -1.96 -2.72 -2.37
C THR A 157 -2.35 -3.42 -3.67
N HIS A 158 -3.65 -3.55 -3.98
CA HIS A 158 -4.15 -4.34 -5.11
C HIS A 158 -5.27 -3.64 -5.86
N ARG A 159 -5.37 -3.93 -7.18
CA ARG A 159 -6.55 -3.74 -8.00
C ARG A 159 -7.38 -5.04 -8.04
N GLU A 160 -8.65 -4.92 -8.41
CA GLU A 160 -9.65 -6.00 -8.50
C GLU A 160 -9.18 -7.28 -9.23
N SER A 161 -8.24 -7.16 -10.17
CA SER A 161 -7.76 -8.26 -11.02
C SER A 161 -6.63 -9.10 -10.43
N ALA A 162 -6.04 -8.72 -9.29
CA ALA A 162 -4.88 -9.38 -8.71
C ALA A 162 -5.24 -10.12 -7.41
N LEU A 163 -6.17 -11.09 -7.49
CA LEU A 163 -6.51 -12.01 -6.39
C LEU A 163 -5.37 -13.01 -6.05
N ALA A 164 -4.27 -12.99 -6.80
CA ALA A 164 -3.11 -13.83 -6.50
C ALA A 164 -2.35 -13.26 -5.30
N ARG A 165 -2.21 -14.06 -4.25
CA ARG A 165 -1.41 -13.73 -3.06
C ARG A 165 0.01 -13.34 -3.46
N GLY A 166 0.49 -12.19 -2.97
CA GLY A 166 1.88 -11.77 -3.18
C GLY A 166 2.13 -10.85 -4.38
N VAL A 167 1.09 -10.34 -5.06
CA VAL A 167 1.25 -9.38 -6.16
C VAL A 167 0.90 -7.98 -5.66
N LEU A 168 1.86 -7.09 -5.61
CA LEU A 168 1.67 -5.66 -5.33
C LEU A 168 1.26 -4.94 -6.62
N GLY A 169 0.34 -3.99 -6.54
CA GLY A 169 -0.05 -3.18 -7.69
C GLY A 169 1.14 -2.39 -8.26
N SER A 170 1.26 -2.31 -9.59
CA SER A 170 2.41 -1.68 -10.27
C SER A 170 2.65 -0.22 -9.86
N VAL A 171 1.60 0.53 -9.59
CA VAL A 171 1.70 1.92 -9.11
C VAL A 171 2.23 1.96 -7.68
N THR A 172 1.65 1.14 -6.78
CA THR A 172 2.09 1.06 -5.38
C THR A 172 3.53 0.58 -5.26
N ASP A 173 3.92 -0.43 -6.04
CA ASP A 173 5.29 -0.94 -6.10
C ASP A 173 6.27 0.16 -6.52
N ARG A 174 5.95 0.89 -7.59
CA ARG A 174 6.79 1.98 -8.10
C ARG A 174 6.88 3.15 -7.11
N VAL A 175 5.78 3.53 -6.46
CA VAL A 175 5.77 4.58 -5.44
C VAL A 175 6.65 4.18 -4.26
N LEU A 176 6.51 2.95 -3.72
CA LEU A 176 7.33 2.43 -2.63
C LEU A 176 8.83 2.48 -2.93
N HIS A 177 9.23 2.25 -4.20
CA HIS A 177 10.64 2.28 -4.62
C HIS A 177 11.16 3.67 -5.02
N SER A 178 10.28 4.70 -5.10
CA SER A 178 10.67 6.00 -5.66
C SER A 178 10.45 7.17 -4.71
N THR A 179 9.77 6.96 -3.57
CA THR A 179 9.45 8.05 -2.64
C THR A 179 10.32 8.07 -1.40
N SER A 180 10.63 9.28 -0.90
CA SER A 180 11.23 9.50 0.42
C SER A 180 10.17 9.73 1.52
N VAL A 181 8.90 9.71 1.15
CA VAL A 181 7.77 9.87 2.08
C VAL A 181 7.34 8.50 2.61
N PRO A 182 7.02 8.35 3.90
CA PRO A 182 6.40 7.13 4.44
C PRO A 182 5.20 6.65 3.64
N VAL A 183 5.13 5.34 3.35
CA VAL A 183 4.02 4.76 2.58
C VAL A 183 3.24 3.77 3.43
N MET A 184 1.96 4.05 3.62
CA MET A 184 0.99 3.14 4.22
C MET A 184 0.39 2.27 3.12
N ALA A 185 0.79 1.02 3.06
CA ALA A 185 0.23 0.02 2.16
C ALA A 185 -0.94 -0.69 2.85
N VAL A 186 -2.15 -0.53 2.32
CA VAL A 186 -3.38 -1.08 2.92
C VAL A 186 -3.93 -2.18 2.03
N HIS A 187 -3.99 -3.39 2.58
CA HIS A 187 -4.61 -4.51 1.87
C HIS A 187 -6.14 -4.40 1.99
N PRO A 188 -6.93 -4.50 0.91
CA PRO A 188 -8.38 -4.33 0.97
C PRO A 188 -9.10 -5.26 1.97
N LYS A 189 -8.56 -6.46 2.19
CA LYS A 189 -9.10 -7.40 3.19
C LYS A 189 -8.89 -6.93 4.65
N SER A 190 -7.87 -6.10 4.89
CA SER A 190 -7.60 -5.61 6.24
C SER A 190 -8.64 -4.59 6.72
N VAL A 191 -9.31 -3.91 5.80
CA VAL A 191 -10.25 -2.83 6.15
C VAL A 191 -11.41 -3.32 7.01
N THR A 192 -11.89 -4.56 6.80
CA THR A 192 -12.97 -5.14 7.59
C THR A 192 -12.59 -5.36 9.06
N ALA A 193 -11.32 -5.61 9.35
CA ALA A 193 -10.81 -5.80 10.71
C ALA A 193 -10.84 -4.51 11.56
N PHE A 194 -10.96 -3.34 10.92
CA PHE A 194 -10.97 -2.04 11.59
C PHE A 194 -12.37 -1.43 11.73
N ALA A 195 -13.41 -2.08 11.22
CA ALA A 195 -14.78 -1.56 11.25
C ALA A 195 -15.30 -1.34 12.67
N GLY A 196 -14.85 -2.12 13.65
CA GLY A 196 -15.24 -2.05 15.06
C GLY A 196 -14.65 -0.87 15.84
N ASN A 197 -13.55 -0.28 15.41
CA ASN A 197 -12.83 0.81 16.11
C ASN A 197 -12.75 2.10 15.27
N ALA A 198 -13.81 2.41 14.54
CA ALA A 198 -13.88 3.59 13.66
C ALA A 198 -12.66 3.75 12.74
N GLY A 199 -12.06 2.64 12.33
CA GLY A 199 -10.89 2.59 11.46
C GLY A 199 -9.52 2.68 12.15
N ALA A 200 -9.46 3.00 13.46
CA ALA A 200 -8.20 3.13 14.17
C ALA A 200 -7.57 1.76 14.51
N PRO A 201 -6.24 1.65 14.50
CA PRO A 201 -5.57 0.43 14.93
C PRO A 201 -5.68 0.23 16.44
N ASN A 202 -5.84 -1.04 16.87
CA ASN A 202 -5.76 -1.44 18.29
C ASN A 202 -4.33 -1.81 18.70
N VAL A 203 -3.54 -2.26 17.73
CA VAL A 203 -2.16 -2.73 17.93
C VAL A 203 -1.25 -2.14 16.85
N VAL A 204 -0.11 -1.59 17.28
CA VAL A 204 0.98 -1.17 16.41
C VAL A 204 2.15 -2.12 16.60
N MET A 205 2.36 -3.03 15.64
CA MET A 205 3.46 -3.98 15.68
C MET A 205 4.72 -3.39 15.03
N VAL A 206 5.85 -3.47 15.74
CA VAL A 206 7.13 -2.92 15.32
C VAL A 206 8.18 -4.03 15.23
N PRO A 207 8.49 -4.52 14.02
CA PRO A 207 9.57 -5.47 13.82
C PRO A 207 10.94 -4.82 14.03
N LEU A 208 11.77 -5.41 14.90
CA LEU A 208 13.12 -4.96 15.21
C LEU A 208 14.12 -6.10 15.00
N ASP A 209 15.17 -5.85 14.21
CA ASP A 209 16.22 -6.83 13.90
C ASP A 209 17.55 -6.56 14.65
N GLY A 210 17.58 -5.49 15.45
CA GLY A 210 18.76 -5.05 16.18
C GLY A 210 19.57 -3.97 15.45
N SER A 211 19.13 -3.54 14.26
CA SER A 211 19.77 -2.45 13.54
C SER A 211 19.19 -1.09 13.93
N ALA A 212 20.02 -0.04 13.90
CA ALA A 212 19.57 1.34 14.11
C ALA A 212 18.52 1.77 13.06
N LEU A 213 18.53 1.16 11.88
CA LEU A 213 17.52 1.40 10.85
C LEU A 213 16.15 0.90 11.29
N SER A 214 16.05 -0.33 11.80
CA SER A 214 14.76 -0.86 12.30
C SER A 214 14.25 -0.05 13.50
N GLU A 215 15.15 0.39 14.38
CA GLU A 215 14.83 1.20 15.55
C GLU A 215 14.25 2.60 15.19
N ALA A 216 14.52 3.10 13.97
CA ALA A 216 13.93 4.36 13.50
C ALA A 216 12.39 4.29 13.34
N ALA A 217 11.79 3.09 13.34
CA ALA A 217 10.34 2.90 13.35
C ALA A 217 9.71 3.19 14.72
N VAL A 218 10.46 3.07 15.82
CA VAL A 218 9.94 3.16 17.18
C VAL A 218 9.27 4.52 17.48
N PRO A 219 9.88 5.69 17.20
CA PRO A 219 9.24 6.97 17.46
C PRO A 219 7.92 7.15 16.69
N VAL A 220 7.85 6.66 15.46
CA VAL A 220 6.66 6.72 14.62
C VAL A 220 5.54 5.84 15.18
N ALA A 221 5.90 4.62 15.61
CA ALA A 221 4.96 3.71 16.24
C ALA A 221 4.38 4.28 17.54
N HIS A 222 5.21 4.93 18.36
CA HIS A 222 4.75 5.59 19.58
C HIS A 222 3.74 6.71 19.27
N GLU A 223 3.99 7.56 18.27
CA GLU A 223 3.08 8.64 17.88
C GLU A 223 1.72 8.10 17.43
N ILE A 224 1.71 7.05 16.61
CA ILE A 224 0.47 6.42 16.15
C ILE A 224 -0.26 5.75 17.33
N ALA A 225 0.47 5.03 18.17
CA ALA A 225 -0.11 4.32 19.32
C ALA A 225 -0.70 5.30 20.34
N GLU A 226 -0.03 6.41 20.61
CA GLU A 226 -0.53 7.48 21.47
C GLU A 226 -1.83 8.08 20.93
N ALA A 227 -1.82 8.48 19.65
CA ALA A 227 -2.98 9.07 19.00
C ALA A 227 -4.19 8.14 18.94
N CYS A 228 -3.96 6.85 18.65
CA CYS A 228 -5.00 5.84 18.47
C CYS A 228 -5.34 5.08 19.77
N SER A 229 -4.66 5.34 20.88
CA SER A 229 -4.77 4.56 22.13
C SER A 229 -4.47 3.06 21.94
N ALA A 230 -3.54 2.75 21.02
CA ALA A 230 -3.17 1.39 20.64
C ALA A 230 -2.07 0.81 21.54
N GLU A 231 -2.02 -0.52 21.63
CA GLU A 231 -0.89 -1.24 22.23
C GLU A 231 0.28 -1.30 21.25
N VAL A 232 1.52 -1.14 21.73
CA VAL A 232 2.73 -1.34 20.92
C VAL A 232 3.28 -2.74 21.15
N VAL A 233 3.47 -3.50 20.08
CA VAL A 233 4.07 -4.85 20.13
C VAL A 233 5.44 -4.82 19.45
N PHE A 234 6.51 -4.83 20.23
CA PHE A 234 7.86 -4.96 19.68
C PHE A 234 8.15 -6.43 19.41
N ILE A 235 8.50 -6.77 18.17
CA ILE A 235 8.72 -8.15 17.77
C ILE A 235 10.09 -8.34 17.12
N ARG A 236 10.75 -9.44 17.47
CA ARG A 236 11.98 -9.89 16.80
C ARG A 236 11.85 -11.33 16.37
N ALA A 237 12.15 -11.61 15.10
CA ALA A 237 12.24 -12.97 14.61
C ALA A 237 13.64 -13.55 14.88
N VAL A 238 13.67 -14.66 15.58
CA VAL A 238 14.88 -15.43 15.89
C VAL A 238 14.96 -16.60 14.92
N ARG A 239 16.08 -16.73 14.21
CA ARG A 239 16.27 -17.83 13.24
C ARG A 239 16.62 -19.12 13.97
N PHE A 240 16.11 -20.25 13.47
CA PHE A 240 16.66 -21.54 13.86
C PHE A 240 18.15 -21.58 13.52
N PRO A 241 19.03 -21.90 14.48
CA PRO A 241 20.42 -22.18 14.15
C PRO A 241 20.47 -23.45 13.28
N TYR A 242 20.69 -23.28 11.98
CA TYR A 242 20.91 -24.39 11.08
C TYR A 242 22.36 -24.85 11.23
N TYR A 243 22.63 -25.75 12.14
CA TYR A 243 23.89 -26.46 12.18
C TYR A 243 23.82 -27.65 11.20
N GLY A 244 24.21 -27.38 9.95
CA GLY A 244 24.42 -28.44 8.96
C GLY A 244 25.66 -29.27 9.36
N VAL A 245 25.48 -30.27 10.18
CA VAL A 245 26.47 -31.33 10.31
C VAL A 245 25.86 -32.59 9.70
N SER A 246 26.22 -32.82 8.43
CA SER A 246 25.93 -34.07 7.74
C SER A 246 27.03 -35.08 8.07
N GLY A 247 26.75 -36.02 8.96
CA GLY A 247 27.61 -37.18 9.21
C GLY A 247 26.77 -38.41 9.61
N PRO A 248 27.11 -39.62 9.11
CA PRO A 248 26.37 -40.81 9.50
C PRO A 248 26.57 -41.06 10.99
N GLY A 249 25.47 -41.06 11.77
CA GLY A 249 25.46 -41.49 13.19
C GLY A 249 25.52 -40.35 14.21
N ILE A 250 25.38 -39.07 13.82
CA ILE A 250 25.27 -37.97 14.77
C ILE A 250 23.86 -37.40 14.71
N GLU A 251 22.95 -37.90 15.55
CA GLU A 251 21.72 -37.19 15.90
C GLU A 251 22.08 -36.02 16.80
N TYR A 252 22.23 -34.83 16.23
CA TYR A 252 22.52 -33.64 17.01
C TYR A 252 21.21 -33.04 17.53
N TYR A 253 20.94 -33.25 18.81
CA TYR A 253 20.04 -32.43 19.62
C TYR A 253 20.68 -31.05 19.88
N ALA A 254 20.95 -30.26 18.84
CA ALA A 254 21.37 -28.87 19.01
C ALA A 254 20.13 -27.94 19.20
N GLY A 255 18.98 -28.54 19.51
CA GLY A 255 17.68 -27.88 19.37
C GLY A 255 17.41 -26.83 20.45
N ASP A 256 17.43 -27.18 21.73
CA ASP A 256 16.70 -26.34 22.69
C ASP A 256 17.54 -25.26 23.40
N TYR A 257 18.79 -25.53 23.74
CA TYR A 257 19.60 -24.57 24.49
C TYR A 257 19.97 -23.32 23.71
N GLY A 258 20.34 -23.43 22.45
CA GLY A 258 20.70 -22.28 21.60
C GLY A 258 19.51 -21.40 21.24
N ILE A 259 18.33 -21.98 21.05
CA ILE A 259 17.10 -21.26 20.76
C ILE A 259 16.61 -20.49 21.98
N ALA A 260 16.63 -21.11 23.16
CA ALA A 260 16.21 -20.48 24.39
C ALA A 260 17.08 -19.26 24.72
N GLU A 261 18.40 -19.36 24.52
CA GLU A 261 19.35 -18.24 24.72
C GLU A 261 19.07 -17.10 23.72
N GLN A 262 19.00 -17.38 22.42
CA GLN A 262 18.70 -16.37 21.40
C GLN A 262 17.34 -15.69 21.65
N ARG A 263 16.34 -16.45 22.11
CA ARG A 263 15.03 -15.90 22.46
C ARG A 263 15.13 -14.97 23.67
N ARG A 264 15.90 -15.35 24.68
CA ARG A 264 16.15 -14.50 25.85
C ARG A 264 16.84 -13.20 25.46
N GLU A 265 17.93 -13.27 24.70
CA GLU A 265 18.62 -12.09 24.17
C GLU A 265 17.70 -11.19 23.35
N ALA A 266 16.84 -11.77 22.53
CA ALA A 266 15.87 -11.02 21.75
C ALA A 266 14.86 -10.30 22.65
N LEU A 267 14.35 -10.95 23.70
CA LEU A 267 13.43 -10.35 24.65
C LEU A 267 14.11 -9.25 25.49
N ASP A 268 15.34 -9.46 25.95
CA ASP A 268 16.12 -8.47 26.69
C ASP A 268 16.36 -7.22 25.83
N TYR A 269 16.66 -7.40 24.54
CA TYR A 269 16.78 -6.31 23.60
C TYR A 269 15.45 -5.55 23.41
N LEU A 270 14.33 -6.25 23.23
CA LEU A 270 13.03 -5.66 23.00
C LEU A 270 12.47 -4.96 24.24
N ASN A 271 12.75 -5.47 25.42
CA ASN A 271 12.27 -4.91 26.70
C ASN A 271 12.78 -3.49 26.94
N ARG A 272 13.91 -3.10 26.34
CA ARG A 272 14.38 -1.70 26.38
C ARG A 272 13.37 -0.75 25.73
N PHE A 273 12.73 -1.18 24.64
CA PHE A 273 11.71 -0.38 23.93
C PHE A 273 10.36 -0.42 24.63
N VAL A 274 10.04 -1.54 25.30
CA VAL A 274 8.86 -1.61 26.18
C VAL A 274 8.98 -0.57 27.29
N GLN A 275 10.11 -0.51 27.98
CA GLN A 275 10.36 0.50 29.03
C GLN A 275 10.28 1.94 28.49
N GLN A 276 10.78 2.19 27.27
CA GLN A 276 10.65 3.50 26.64
C GLN A 276 9.20 3.87 26.33
N ALA A 277 8.38 2.90 25.90
CA ALA A 277 6.96 3.11 25.64
C ALA A 277 6.17 3.34 26.93
N GLU A 278 6.44 2.53 27.98
CA GLU A 278 5.82 2.67 29.30
C GLU A 278 6.15 4.02 29.94
N ALA A 279 7.38 4.51 29.77
CA ALA A 279 7.79 5.86 30.21
C ALA A 279 6.98 6.98 29.54
N LYS A 280 6.34 6.70 28.39
CA LYS A 280 5.39 7.57 27.69
C LYS A 280 3.93 7.22 27.96
N HIS A 281 3.67 6.39 28.96
CA HIS A 281 2.33 5.91 29.33
C HIS A 281 1.63 5.07 28.24
N LEU A 282 2.38 4.51 27.31
CA LEU A 282 1.86 3.60 26.29
C LEU A 282 1.82 2.17 26.83
N LYS A 283 0.79 1.41 26.47
CA LYS A 283 0.78 -0.04 26.66
C LYS A 283 1.75 -0.66 25.67
N ALA A 284 2.67 -1.50 26.16
CA ALA A 284 3.64 -2.15 25.30
C ALA A 284 4.01 -3.54 25.79
N ARG A 285 4.40 -4.40 24.85
CA ARG A 285 4.95 -5.73 25.16
C ARG A 285 5.99 -6.16 24.14
N ALA A 286 6.86 -7.09 24.57
CA ALA A 286 7.87 -7.71 23.72
C ALA A 286 7.44 -9.12 23.29
N HIS A 287 7.76 -9.49 22.04
CA HIS A 287 7.55 -10.84 21.53
C HIS A 287 8.75 -11.31 20.71
N ALA A 288 9.28 -12.51 21.03
CA ALA A 288 10.33 -13.15 20.25
C ALA A 288 9.75 -14.36 19.51
N ALA A 289 9.59 -14.23 18.19
CA ALA A 289 9.04 -15.25 17.31
C ALA A 289 10.16 -16.11 16.71
N ILE A 290 10.00 -17.43 16.68
CA ILE A 290 11.02 -18.34 16.16
C ILE A 290 10.66 -18.73 14.72
N GLY A 291 11.58 -18.50 13.78
CA GLY A 291 11.42 -18.91 12.38
C GLY A 291 11.82 -17.86 11.34
N ASN A 292 11.26 -18.00 10.13
CA ASN A 292 11.51 -17.05 9.05
C ASN A 292 10.85 -15.70 9.35
N ALA A 293 11.65 -14.63 9.34
CA ALA A 293 11.20 -13.31 9.76
C ALA A 293 9.90 -12.86 9.08
N ALA A 294 9.86 -12.83 7.73
CA ALA A 294 8.68 -12.34 7.02
C ALA A 294 7.43 -13.17 7.31
N PHE A 295 7.58 -14.51 7.37
CA PHE A 295 6.45 -15.40 7.65
C PHE A 295 5.91 -15.18 9.08
N ARG A 296 6.80 -15.13 10.07
CA ARG A 296 6.40 -14.94 11.48
C ARG A 296 5.79 -13.56 11.72
N LEU A 297 6.33 -12.52 11.10
CA LEU A 297 5.77 -11.17 11.22
C LEU A 297 4.34 -11.08 10.67
N ILE A 298 4.08 -11.72 9.53
CA ILE A 298 2.74 -11.75 8.92
C ILE A 298 1.78 -12.54 9.82
N GLU A 299 2.18 -13.74 10.23
CA GLU A 299 1.35 -14.63 11.06
C GLU A 299 0.99 -13.97 12.40
N GLU A 300 1.97 -13.39 13.09
CA GLU A 300 1.75 -12.71 14.37
C GLU A 300 0.86 -11.47 14.23
N ALA A 301 1.05 -10.68 13.15
CA ALA A 301 0.21 -9.51 12.91
C ALA A 301 -1.23 -9.88 12.57
N GLU A 302 -1.43 -10.91 11.75
CA GLU A 302 -2.77 -11.39 11.37
C GLU A 302 -3.50 -12.06 12.55
N GLY A 303 -2.77 -12.56 13.53
CA GLY A 303 -3.32 -13.09 14.78
C GLY A 303 -3.78 -12.02 15.80
N LEU A 304 -3.49 -10.74 15.55
CA LEU A 304 -3.83 -9.62 16.43
C LEU A 304 -4.97 -8.79 15.82
N GLU A 305 -6.08 -8.68 16.52
CA GLU A 305 -7.22 -7.91 16.04
C GLU A 305 -6.90 -6.41 15.93
N GLY A 306 -7.18 -5.83 14.75
CA GLY A 306 -6.92 -4.42 14.50
C GLY A 306 -5.42 -4.05 14.50
N ALA A 307 -4.54 -4.98 14.14
CA ALA A 307 -3.11 -4.73 14.05
C ALA A 307 -2.73 -3.97 12.78
N MET A 308 -1.73 -3.10 12.90
CA MET A 308 -0.93 -2.58 11.79
C MET A 308 0.56 -2.81 12.06
N ILE A 309 1.34 -2.90 11.00
CA ILE A 309 2.80 -3.01 11.09
C ILE A 309 3.44 -1.65 10.79
N VAL A 310 4.40 -1.23 11.60
CA VAL A 310 5.26 -0.07 11.32
C VAL A 310 6.69 -0.55 11.23
N MET A 311 7.29 -0.45 10.04
CA MET A 311 8.63 -0.96 9.78
C MET A 311 9.40 -0.07 8.79
N THR A 312 10.71 -0.24 8.73
CA THR A 312 11.57 0.46 7.77
C THR A 312 11.79 -0.37 6.51
N THR A 313 12.20 0.29 5.42
CA THR A 313 12.49 -0.40 4.15
C THR A 313 13.64 -1.39 4.25
N HIS A 314 14.60 -1.21 5.18
CA HIS A 314 15.78 -2.05 5.37
C HIS A 314 16.02 -2.36 6.84
N GLY A 315 16.65 -3.51 7.10
CA GLY A 315 17.23 -3.89 8.36
C GLY A 315 18.76 -3.88 8.30
N ALA A 316 19.41 -4.77 9.06
CA ALA A 316 20.86 -4.85 9.23
C ALA A 316 21.68 -5.06 7.94
N GLY A 317 21.06 -5.46 6.82
CA GLY A 317 21.72 -5.67 5.51
C GLY A 317 21.80 -4.44 4.61
N GLY A 318 21.58 -3.23 5.13
CA GLY A 318 21.36 -1.99 4.37
C GLY A 318 22.36 -1.69 3.24
N PHE A 319 21.86 -1.68 2.01
CA PHE A 319 22.56 -1.15 0.84
C PHE A 319 22.21 0.33 0.62
N LYS A 320 23.19 1.12 0.17
CA LYS A 320 23.10 2.58 -0.09
C LYS A 320 22.18 2.98 -1.27
N ARG A 321 21.23 2.14 -1.72
CA ARG A 321 20.31 2.43 -2.82
C ARG A 321 18.87 2.10 -2.39
N TRP A 322 17.91 2.73 -3.03
CA TRP A 322 16.46 2.60 -2.90
C TRP A 322 15.96 1.15 -3.18
N VAL A 323 16.43 0.19 -2.39
CA VAL A 323 16.03 -1.22 -2.52
C VAL A 323 15.27 -1.58 -1.25
N ILE A 324 14.02 -1.97 -1.39
CA ILE A 324 13.24 -2.51 -0.27
C ILE A 324 13.86 -3.85 0.14
N GLY A 325 14.12 -4.02 1.44
CA GLY A 325 14.65 -5.27 1.98
C GLY A 325 13.69 -6.44 1.76
N SER A 326 14.25 -7.64 1.59
CA SER A 326 13.45 -8.85 1.26
C SER A 326 12.37 -9.19 2.29
N VAL A 327 12.57 -8.85 3.57
CA VAL A 327 11.56 -9.04 4.62
C VAL A 327 10.43 -8.03 4.44
N THR A 328 10.76 -6.75 4.27
CA THR A 328 9.78 -5.67 4.08
C THR A 328 8.96 -5.89 2.81
N ASP A 329 9.62 -6.20 1.68
CA ASP A 329 8.94 -6.49 0.42
C ASP A 329 7.93 -7.64 0.58
N LYS A 330 8.34 -8.74 1.23
CA LYS A 330 7.45 -9.88 1.45
C LYS A 330 6.30 -9.55 2.42
N VAL A 331 6.55 -8.77 3.47
CA VAL A 331 5.51 -8.33 4.41
C VAL A 331 4.49 -7.45 3.70
N VAL A 332 4.93 -6.41 2.95
CA VAL A 332 4.03 -5.50 2.22
C VAL A 332 3.16 -6.24 1.19
N ARG A 333 3.74 -7.24 0.49
CA ARG A 333 3.02 -8.01 -0.54
C ARG A 333 2.04 -9.03 0.04
N SER A 334 2.28 -9.52 1.25
CA SER A 334 1.57 -10.71 1.74
C SER A 334 0.77 -10.52 3.02
N ALA A 335 1.05 -9.45 3.80
CA ALA A 335 0.32 -9.20 5.04
C ALA A 335 -1.14 -8.79 4.77
N GLY A 336 -2.07 -9.43 5.47
CA GLY A 336 -3.49 -9.07 5.48
C GLY A 336 -3.81 -7.86 6.37
N VAL A 337 -2.80 -7.22 6.96
CA VAL A 337 -2.91 -6.03 7.81
C VAL A 337 -2.23 -4.82 7.14
N PRO A 338 -2.60 -3.58 7.50
CA PRO A 338 -1.91 -2.39 7.00
C PRO A 338 -0.43 -2.37 7.38
N VAL A 339 0.43 -1.93 6.46
CA VAL A 339 1.88 -1.84 6.68
C VAL A 339 2.36 -0.43 6.37
N LEU A 340 2.82 0.29 7.38
CA LEU A 340 3.49 1.57 7.22
C LEU A 340 4.99 1.31 7.02
N VAL A 341 5.47 1.64 5.83
CA VAL A 341 6.88 1.51 5.45
C VAL A 341 7.56 2.85 5.54
N LEU A 342 8.59 2.94 6.36
CA LEU A 342 9.37 4.16 6.54
C LEU A 342 10.62 4.09 5.66
N PRO A 343 10.83 5.06 4.76
CA PRO A 343 12.08 5.17 4.02
C PRO A 343 13.24 5.48 4.97
N PRO A 344 14.48 5.13 4.60
CA PRO A 344 15.64 5.52 5.39
C PRO A 344 15.71 7.05 5.44
N LYS A 345 16.01 7.61 6.62
CA LYS A 345 16.31 9.05 6.71
C LYS A 345 17.62 9.30 5.96
N HIS A 346 17.53 9.84 4.76
CA HIS A 346 18.69 10.30 4.03
C HIS A 346 19.07 11.72 4.42
N GLU A 347 20.32 11.92 4.78
CA GLU A 347 21.02 13.17 4.51
C GLU A 347 21.05 13.33 2.99
N SER A 348 20.22 14.21 2.44
CA SER A 348 20.10 14.63 1.02
C SER A 348 19.98 13.51 -0.02
N SER A 349 18.80 13.38 -0.63
CA SER A 349 18.56 12.59 -1.85
C SER A 349 19.47 13.08 -2.99
N PRO A 350 20.04 12.17 -3.83
CA PRO A 350 20.75 12.59 -5.04
C PRO A 350 19.91 13.41 -6.02
N PHE A 351 18.57 13.37 -5.87
CA PHE A 351 17.60 14.16 -6.65
C PHE A 351 17.26 15.51 -6.02
N ASP A 352 17.81 15.83 -4.83
CA ASP A 352 17.65 17.12 -4.16
C ASP A 352 18.72 18.16 -4.58
N ARG A 353 19.51 17.87 -5.61
CA ARG A 353 20.40 18.88 -6.21
C ARG A 353 19.61 19.70 -7.24
N PRO A 354 19.66 21.03 -7.13
CA PRO A 354 18.97 21.96 -8.02
C PRO A 354 19.40 21.82 -9.47
#